data_bbdd64342e02bf2758c362cb34c1416f
#
_entry.id   bbdd64342e02bf2758c362cb34c1416f
#
_cell.length_a   1.000
_cell.length_b   1.000
_cell.length_c   1.000
_cell.angle_alpha   90.00
_cell.angle_beta   90.00
_cell.angle_gamma   90.00
#
_symmetry.space_group_name_H-M   'P 1'
#
loop_
_entity.id
_entity.type
_entity.pdbx_description
1 polymer ?
#
loop_
_entity_poly.entity_id
_entity_poly.type
_entity_poly.pdbx_seq_one_letter_code
_entity_poly.pdbx_strand_id
1 'polypeptide(L)'
;MKYLNTLFVTTQGAYLHKDGEALAIRVEGETRHKLPAHTLDGVICFGQVSMSPALMGHLAEKDVCVSFLSESGRFLARVAGPTHGNVLLRRRHYRLADDPEATADMARMILTGKLHNCRASLRRSARDHPERPGATALKAAADRLGGIIETLARHADVDALRGAEGEAGAVYFEAFPGMLLRDEPELRFSGRNRRPPLDPVNSVLSLLYTFLMHDVRSALESVGLDPQVGFLHRDRPGRPSLALDIMEEFRPVLADRMALTLFNRGMLGPKDFQIAPTGAVTLTDAARKTVITAWIERKRDEVEHPFLREKMPVGMLFFTQALLLARFLRGDLDGYPPYLWR
;
A
#
# COMPACT_ATOMS: atom_id res chain seq x y z
N MET A 1 11.16 -11.35 16.57
CA MET A 1 11.43 -11.45 15.10
C MET A 1 10.08 -11.34 14.40
N LYS A 2 9.87 -10.40 13.48
CA LYS A 2 8.65 -10.32 12.67
C LYS A 2 8.79 -11.22 11.45
N TYR A 3 7.76 -12.03 11.23
CA TYR A 3 7.74 -13.02 10.17
C TYR A 3 6.98 -12.47 8.99
N LEU A 4 7.18 -11.72 8.16
CA LEU A 4 6.51 -11.18 6.96
C LEU A 4 5.46 -12.11 6.30
N ASN A 5 4.78 -12.91 7.09
CA ASN A 5 3.86 -13.95 6.65
C ASN A 5 2.42 -13.44 6.72
N THR A 6 1.89 -12.98 5.60
CA THR A 6 0.46 -12.71 5.45
C THR A 6 -0.22 -13.92 4.81
N LEU A 7 -1.23 -14.46 5.49
CA LEU A 7 -2.09 -15.52 4.97
C LEU A 7 -3.22 -14.89 4.15
N PHE A 8 -3.32 -15.26 2.87
CA PHE A 8 -4.41 -14.88 2.00
C PHE A 8 -5.37 -16.05 1.82
N VAL A 9 -6.61 -15.91 2.28
CA VAL A 9 -7.64 -16.94 2.16
C VAL A 9 -8.63 -16.52 1.09
N THR A 10 -8.60 -17.21 -0.05
CA THR A 10 -9.44 -16.91 -1.22
C THR A 10 -10.50 -17.99 -1.50
N THR A 11 -10.43 -19.12 -0.81
CA THR A 11 -11.39 -20.24 -0.99
C THR A 11 -12.74 -19.85 -0.41
N GLN A 12 -13.77 -19.77 -1.26
CA GLN A 12 -15.12 -19.43 -0.83
C GLN A 12 -15.71 -20.52 0.07
N GLY A 13 -16.46 -20.11 1.10
CA GLY A 13 -17.02 -21.01 2.10
C GLY A 13 -16.02 -21.52 3.14
N ALA A 14 -14.75 -21.07 3.09
CA ALA A 14 -13.76 -21.43 4.10
C ALA A 14 -14.14 -20.86 5.47
N TYR A 15 -13.93 -21.68 6.52
CA TYR A 15 -14.13 -21.33 7.92
C TYR A 15 -12.81 -21.43 8.68
N LEU A 16 -12.38 -20.32 9.28
CA LEU A 16 -11.17 -20.23 10.07
C LEU A 16 -11.51 -20.35 11.55
N HIS A 17 -10.83 -21.21 12.28
CA HIS A 17 -11.05 -21.40 13.71
C HIS A 17 -9.74 -21.63 14.48
N LYS A 18 -9.78 -21.38 15.80
CA LYS A 18 -8.68 -21.64 16.70
C LYS A 18 -8.59 -23.14 16.96
N ASP A 19 -7.39 -23.71 16.85
CA ASP A 19 -7.07 -25.09 17.22
C ASP A 19 -5.75 -25.10 18.01
N GLY A 20 -5.85 -25.09 19.34
CA GLY A 20 -4.72 -24.82 20.22
C GLY A 20 -4.12 -23.44 19.97
N GLU A 21 -2.83 -23.36 19.71
CA GLU A 21 -2.10 -22.13 19.33
C GLU A 21 -2.06 -21.87 17.81
N ALA A 22 -2.84 -22.63 17.04
CA ALA A 22 -2.84 -22.53 15.60
C ALA A 22 -4.16 -21.96 15.04
N LEU A 23 -4.07 -21.36 13.85
CA LEU A 23 -5.15 -21.08 12.94
C LEU A 23 -5.40 -22.33 12.09
N ALA A 24 -6.60 -22.87 12.12
CA ALA A 24 -7.04 -23.97 11.27
C ALA A 24 -8.04 -23.48 10.23
N ILE A 25 -7.89 -23.95 8.97
CA ILE A 25 -8.78 -23.64 7.85
C ILE A 25 -9.60 -24.89 7.52
N ARG A 26 -10.92 -24.77 7.66
CA ARG A 26 -11.88 -25.82 7.29
C ARG A 26 -12.58 -25.45 5.99
N VAL A 27 -12.66 -26.40 5.08
CA VAL A 27 -13.39 -26.28 3.81
C VAL A 27 -14.26 -27.55 3.68
N GLU A 28 -15.55 -27.37 3.39
CA GLU A 28 -16.51 -28.48 3.25
C GLU A 28 -16.52 -29.46 4.46
N GLY A 29 -16.36 -28.90 5.67
CA GLY A 29 -16.37 -29.68 6.91
C GLY A 29 -15.03 -30.32 7.30
N GLU A 30 -14.04 -30.34 6.41
CA GLU A 30 -12.72 -30.91 6.65
C GLU A 30 -11.65 -29.86 6.91
N THR A 31 -10.77 -30.10 7.89
CA THR A 31 -9.59 -29.24 8.11
C THR A 31 -8.54 -29.50 7.05
N ARG A 32 -8.34 -28.53 6.15
CA ARG A 32 -7.38 -28.62 5.04
C ARG A 32 -5.99 -28.12 5.39
N HIS A 33 -5.91 -27.10 6.27
CA HIS A 33 -4.63 -26.49 6.66
C HIS A 33 -4.65 -26.10 8.14
N LYS A 34 -3.46 -26.17 8.77
CA LYS A 34 -3.22 -25.71 10.13
C LYS A 34 -1.89 -24.96 10.17
N LEU A 35 -1.90 -23.74 10.69
CA LEU A 35 -0.78 -22.80 10.70
C LEU A 35 -0.57 -22.25 12.12
N PRO A 36 0.65 -22.29 12.68
CA PRO A 36 0.92 -21.68 13.97
C PRO A 36 0.64 -20.17 13.93
N ALA A 37 -0.22 -19.64 14.81
CA ALA A 37 -0.61 -18.24 14.81
C ALA A 37 0.57 -17.29 15.00
N HIS A 38 1.58 -17.69 15.79
CA HIS A 38 2.77 -16.87 16.05
C HIS A 38 3.67 -16.66 14.83
N THR A 39 3.48 -17.43 13.74
CA THR A 39 4.24 -17.27 12.50
C THR A 39 3.59 -16.26 11.54
N LEU A 40 2.40 -15.74 11.87
CA LEU A 40 1.64 -14.84 11.02
C LEU A 40 1.78 -13.38 11.50
N ASP A 41 1.91 -12.46 10.56
CA ASP A 41 1.77 -11.02 10.80
C ASP A 41 0.41 -10.49 10.33
N GLY A 42 -0.27 -11.20 9.43
CA GLY A 42 -1.57 -10.82 8.93
C GLY A 42 -2.38 -11.95 8.34
N VAL A 43 -3.69 -11.76 8.31
CA VAL A 43 -4.65 -12.64 7.62
C VAL A 43 -5.58 -11.76 6.78
N ILE A 44 -5.69 -12.05 5.49
CA ILE A 44 -6.61 -11.37 4.57
C ILE A 44 -7.59 -12.39 4.00
N CYS A 45 -8.86 -12.20 4.32
CA CYS A 45 -9.96 -13.05 3.89
C CYS A 45 -10.72 -12.40 2.72
N PHE A 46 -10.95 -13.13 1.63
CA PHE A 46 -11.65 -12.65 0.44
C PHE A 46 -13.02 -13.32 0.31
N GLY A 47 -14.08 -12.50 0.13
CA GLY A 47 -15.44 -12.98 -0.15
C GLY A 47 -16.07 -13.69 1.04
N GLN A 48 -16.66 -14.86 0.78
CA GLN A 48 -17.41 -15.64 1.77
C GLN A 48 -16.47 -16.50 2.67
N VAL A 49 -15.52 -15.87 3.31
CA VAL A 49 -14.66 -16.49 4.32
C VAL A 49 -15.14 -16.05 5.69
N SER A 50 -15.37 -16.99 6.60
CA SER A 50 -15.80 -16.73 7.96
C SER A 50 -14.72 -17.10 8.98
N MET A 51 -14.79 -16.51 10.19
CA MET A 51 -13.81 -16.73 11.26
C MET A 51 -14.52 -16.83 12.61
N SER A 52 -14.05 -17.75 13.47
CA SER A 52 -14.59 -17.88 14.83
C SER A 52 -14.18 -16.69 15.71
N PRO A 53 -15.04 -16.24 16.66
CA PRO A 53 -14.69 -15.21 17.63
C PRO A 53 -13.45 -15.59 18.47
N ALA A 54 -13.29 -16.85 18.83
CA ALA A 54 -12.13 -17.34 19.58
C ALA A 54 -10.81 -17.17 18.81
N LEU A 55 -10.84 -17.37 17.47
CA LEU A 55 -9.67 -17.11 16.62
C LEU A 55 -9.42 -15.62 16.47
N MET A 56 -10.47 -14.81 16.29
CA MET A 56 -10.34 -13.35 16.21
C MET A 56 -9.64 -12.78 17.43
N GLY A 57 -10.08 -13.16 18.66
CA GLY A 57 -9.44 -12.73 19.90
C GLY A 57 -7.98 -13.18 20.00
N HIS A 58 -7.72 -14.46 19.71
CA HIS A 58 -6.37 -15.03 19.75
C HIS A 58 -5.38 -14.35 18.80
N LEU A 59 -5.82 -14.03 17.57
CA LEU A 59 -4.99 -13.31 16.61
C LEU A 59 -4.77 -11.85 17.03
N ALA A 60 -5.81 -11.20 17.57
CA ALA A 60 -5.74 -9.84 18.07
C ALA A 60 -4.78 -9.69 19.28
N GLU A 61 -4.77 -10.65 20.21
CA GLU A 61 -3.83 -10.70 21.34
C GLU A 61 -2.36 -10.85 20.89
N LYS A 62 -2.14 -11.42 19.71
CA LYS A 62 -0.81 -11.64 19.12
C LYS A 62 -0.42 -10.54 18.11
N ASP A 63 -1.17 -9.44 18.03
CA ASP A 63 -0.99 -8.35 17.07
C ASP A 63 -1.02 -8.81 15.58
N VAL A 64 -1.69 -9.93 15.29
CA VAL A 64 -1.91 -10.40 13.92
C VAL A 64 -3.08 -9.63 13.31
N CYS A 65 -2.78 -8.82 12.30
CA CYS A 65 -3.79 -8.01 11.65
C CYS A 65 -4.72 -8.86 10.77
N VAL A 66 -6.04 -8.79 11.03
CA VAL A 66 -7.04 -9.53 10.24
C VAL A 66 -7.93 -8.56 9.48
N SER A 67 -8.03 -8.76 8.16
CA SER A 67 -8.91 -7.97 7.29
C SER A 67 -9.80 -8.86 6.43
N PHE A 68 -11.04 -8.42 6.24
CA PHE A 68 -12.01 -9.01 5.34
C PHE A 68 -12.20 -8.10 4.14
N LEU A 69 -12.10 -8.68 2.96
CA LEU A 69 -12.29 -8.00 1.67
C LEU A 69 -13.43 -8.67 0.92
N SER A 70 -14.10 -7.95 0.02
CA SER A 70 -14.99 -8.57 -0.97
C SER A 70 -14.16 -9.49 -1.89
N GLU A 71 -14.82 -10.33 -2.67
CA GLU A 71 -14.15 -11.14 -3.71
C GLU A 71 -13.32 -10.28 -4.67
N SER A 72 -13.79 -9.07 -4.98
CA SER A 72 -13.09 -8.11 -5.85
C SER A 72 -11.97 -7.32 -5.15
N GLY A 73 -11.67 -7.59 -3.87
CA GLY A 73 -10.60 -6.94 -3.11
C GLY A 73 -11.00 -5.61 -2.45
N ARG A 74 -12.30 -5.23 -2.44
CA ARG A 74 -12.75 -4.05 -1.69
C ARG A 74 -12.75 -4.36 -0.19
N PHE A 75 -12.13 -3.48 0.61
CA PHE A 75 -12.13 -3.59 2.07
C PHE A 75 -13.56 -3.57 2.63
N LEU A 76 -13.88 -4.51 3.52
CA LEU A 76 -15.17 -4.65 4.21
C LEU A 76 -15.03 -4.35 5.71
N ALA A 77 -14.15 -5.10 6.40
CA ALA A 77 -13.98 -5.03 7.85
C ALA A 77 -12.57 -5.46 8.27
N ARG A 78 -12.22 -5.15 9.52
CA ARG A 78 -11.05 -5.72 10.19
C ARG A 78 -11.40 -6.15 11.60
N VAL A 79 -10.60 -7.05 12.17
CA VAL A 79 -10.60 -7.33 13.60
C VAL A 79 -9.71 -6.29 14.29
N ALA A 80 -10.20 -5.65 15.32
CA ALA A 80 -9.44 -4.78 16.20
C ALA A 80 -9.43 -5.39 17.61
N GLY A 81 -8.23 -5.63 18.12
CA GLY A 81 -8.00 -6.08 19.49
C GLY A 81 -7.94 -4.93 20.50
N PRO A 82 -7.56 -5.23 21.74
CA PRO A 82 -7.28 -4.21 22.74
C PRO A 82 -6.25 -3.21 22.23
N THR A 83 -6.40 -1.93 22.59
CA THR A 83 -5.42 -0.91 22.24
C THR A 83 -4.17 -1.09 23.08
N HIS A 84 -3.11 -1.56 22.49
CA HIS A 84 -1.78 -1.67 23.09
C HIS A 84 -0.90 -0.48 22.70
N GLY A 85 0.24 -0.33 23.37
CA GLY A 85 1.32 0.58 22.98
C GLY A 85 1.42 1.85 23.80
N ASN A 86 2.42 2.65 23.47
CA ASN A 86 2.86 3.82 24.23
C ASN A 86 1.83 4.97 24.18
N VAL A 87 1.10 5.20 25.27
CA VAL A 87 0.12 6.30 25.38
C VAL A 87 0.77 7.68 25.17
N LEU A 88 2.03 7.87 25.59
CA LEU A 88 2.73 9.15 25.43
C LEU A 88 3.02 9.42 23.95
N LEU A 89 3.40 8.40 23.18
CA LEU A 89 3.59 8.51 21.73
C LEU A 89 2.27 8.89 21.02
N ARG A 90 1.14 8.24 21.35
CA ARG A 90 -0.17 8.60 20.78
C ARG A 90 -0.58 10.05 21.14
N ARG A 91 -0.40 10.46 22.40
CA ARG A 91 -0.69 11.85 22.81
C ARG A 91 0.19 12.85 22.05
N ARG A 92 1.48 12.54 21.83
CA ARG A 92 2.37 13.38 21.03
C ARG A 92 1.94 13.42 19.57
N HIS A 93 1.58 12.25 18.99
CA HIS A 93 1.07 12.15 17.63
C HIS A 93 -0.15 13.06 17.43
N TYR A 94 -1.15 12.99 18.30
CA TYR A 94 -2.37 13.81 18.20
C TYR A 94 -2.05 15.31 18.31
N ARG A 95 -1.21 15.71 19.26
CA ARG A 95 -0.82 17.11 19.42
C ARG A 95 -0.10 17.66 18.18
N LEU A 96 0.75 16.87 17.55
CA LEU A 96 1.44 17.28 16.31
C LEU A 96 0.48 17.33 15.12
N ALA A 97 -0.52 16.46 15.08
CA ALA A 97 -1.55 16.48 14.05
C ALA A 97 -2.53 17.65 14.19
N ASP A 98 -2.73 18.15 15.44
CA ASP A 98 -3.54 19.34 15.75
C ASP A 98 -2.74 20.66 15.54
N ASP A 99 -1.41 20.60 15.41
CA ASP A 99 -0.54 21.75 15.16
C ASP A 99 -0.39 21.96 13.65
N PRO A 100 -0.86 23.11 13.11
CA PRO A 100 -0.82 23.38 11.67
C PRO A 100 0.60 23.41 11.07
N GLU A 101 1.59 23.93 11.81
CA GLU A 101 2.98 24.02 11.36
C GLU A 101 3.63 22.63 11.32
N ALA A 102 3.51 21.86 12.40
CA ALA A 102 4.00 20.49 12.46
C ALA A 102 3.34 19.58 11.42
N THR A 103 2.04 19.78 11.18
CA THR A 103 1.27 19.06 10.15
C THR A 103 1.76 19.40 8.75
N ALA A 104 2.03 20.68 8.44
CA ALA A 104 2.58 21.09 7.15
C ALA A 104 3.99 20.53 6.95
N ASP A 105 4.84 20.53 7.96
CA ASP A 105 6.20 19.96 7.90
C ASP A 105 6.17 18.46 7.62
N MET A 106 5.33 17.72 8.34
CA MET A 106 5.17 16.29 8.12
C MET A 106 4.60 15.97 6.73
N ALA A 107 3.57 16.70 6.29
CA ALA A 107 3.00 16.57 4.96
C ALA A 107 4.03 16.83 3.86
N ARG A 108 4.91 17.82 4.05
CA ARG A 108 6.00 18.14 3.12
C ARG A 108 7.01 17.01 3.00
N MET A 109 7.40 16.39 4.13
CA MET A 109 8.30 15.23 4.13
C MET A 109 7.69 14.03 3.39
N ILE A 110 6.42 13.73 3.65
CA ILE A 110 5.66 12.65 2.96
C ILE A 110 5.61 12.91 1.45
N LEU A 111 5.25 14.13 1.04
CA LEU A 111 5.17 14.49 -0.38
C LEU A 111 6.53 14.44 -1.07
N THR A 112 7.58 14.88 -0.40
CA THR A 112 8.94 14.77 -0.94
C THR A 112 9.26 13.31 -1.27
N GLY A 113 8.96 12.36 -0.38
CA GLY A 113 9.13 10.93 -0.61
C GLY A 113 8.32 10.43 -1.80
N LYS A 114 7.02 10.76 -1.86
CA LYS A 114 6.13 10.38 -2.97
C LYS A 114 6.65 10.90 -4.31
N LEU A 115 6.89 12.20 -4.40
CA LEU A 115 7.25 12.84 -5.68
C LEU A 115 8.62 12.39 -6.17
N HIS A 116 9.59 12.24 -5.24
CA HIS A 116 10.90 11.66 -5.56
C HIS A 116 10.74 10.26 -6.20
N ASN A 117 9.93 9.41 -5.60
CA ASN A 117 9.72 8.03 -6.04
C ASN A 117 8.91 7.96 -7.35
N CYS A 118 7.93 8.83 -7.57
CA CYS A 118 7.27 9.00 -8.86
C CYS A 118 8.28 9.37 -9.96
N ARG A 119 9.09 10.42 -9.70
CA ARG A 119 10.15 10.87 -10.61
C ARG A 119 11.16 9.76 -10.93
N ALA A 120 11.60 9.03 -9.91
CA ALA A 120 12.53 7.91 -10.08
C ALA A 120 11.94 6.79 -10.95
N SER A 121 10.66 6.45 -10.77
CA SER A 121 9.94 5.46 -11.58
C SER A 121 9.86 5.88 -13.06
N LEU A 122 9.50 7.13 -13.35
CA LEU A 122 9.45 7.67 -14.71
C LEU A 122 10.83 7.67 -15.37
N ARG A 123 11.86 8.20 -14.68
CA ARG A 123 13.24 8.24 -15.19
C ARG A 123 13.80 6.84 -15.47
N ARG A 124 13.53 5.88 -14.62
CA ARG A 124 13.96 4.51 -14.82
C ARG A 124 13.30 3.90 -16.06
N SER A 125 12.00 4.05 -16.23
CA SER A 125 11.30 3.52 -17.41
C SER A 125 11.82 4.16 -18.70
N ALA A 126 12.04 5.48 -18.71
CA ALA A 126 12.60 6.18 -19.87
C ALA A 126 14.05 5.78 -20.19
N ARG A 127 14.85 5.42 -19.18
CA ARG A 127 16.22 4.93 -19.35
C ARG A 127 16.25 3.48 -19.84
N ASP A 128 15.37 2.64 -19.28
CA ASP A 128 15.34 1.21 -19.59
C ASP A 128 14.75 0.94 -21.00
N HIS A 129 13.97 1.92 -21.56
CA HIS A 129 13.33 1.84 -22.89
C HIS A 129 13.47 3.16 -23.67
N PRO A 130 14.70 3.60 -24.00
CA PRO A 130 14.96 4.93 -24.59
C PRO A 130 14.42 5.09 -26.02
N GLU A 131 14.25 3.97 -26.74
CA GLU A 131 13.76 3.91 -28.12
C GLU A 131 12.23 4.02 -28.24
N ARG A 132 11.49 3.87 -27.15
CA ARG A 132 10.02 3.95 -27.20
C ARG A 132 9.53 5.39 -27.38
N PRO A 133 8.46 5.60 -28.16
CA PRO A 133 7.90 6.95 -28.40
C PRO A 133 7.57 7.71 -27.10
N GLY A 134 7.19 6.99 -26.01
CA GLY A 134 6.86 7.57 -24.72
C GLY A 134 8.07 8.04 -23.89
N ALA A 135 9.31 7.67 -24.24
CA ALA A 135 10.49 7.93 -23.40
C ALA A 135 10.74 9.42 -23.17
N THR A 136 10.52 10.27 -24.20
CA THR A 136 10.67 11.72 -24.09
C THR A 136 9.61 12.32 -23.18
N ALA A 137 8.34 11.89 -23.28
CA ALA A 137 7.26 12.33 -22.43
C ALA A 137 7.49 11.92 -20.95
N LEU A 138 8.00 10.71 -20.70
CA LEU A 138 8.39 10.26 -19.35
C LEU A 138 9.48 11.13 -18.74
N LYS A 139 10.50 11.55 -19.54
CA LYS A 139 11.57 12.45 -19.06
C LYS A 139 10.99 13.82 -18.74
N ALA A 140 10.18 14.40 -19.62
CA ALA A 140 9.53 15.69 -19.40
C ALA A 140 8.65 15.68 -18.14
N ALA A 141 7.85 14.65 -17.93
CA ALA A 141 7.04 14.49 -16.73
C ALA A 141 7.92 14.37 -15.47
N ALA A 142 9.02 13.61 -15.52
CA ALA A 142 9.98 13.49 -14.42
C ALA A 142 10.65 14.85 -14.09
N ASP A 143 10.97 15.66 -15.07
CA ASP A 143 11.55 16.99 -14.84
C ASP A 143 10.52 17.97 -14.29
N ARG A 144 9.27 17.90 -14.73
CA ARG A 144 8.16 18.67 -14.15
C ARG A 144 7.93 18.30 -12.68
N LEU A 145 7.95 17.00 -12.32
CA LEU A 145 7.90 16.58 -10.92
C LEU A 145 9.10 17.11 -10.11
N GLY A 146 10.29 17.21 -10.73
CA GLY A 146 11.45 17.85 -10.12
C GLY A 146 11.19 19.30 -9.73
N GLY A 147 10.62 20.09 -10.63
CA GLY A 147 10.23 21.47 -10.35
C GLY A 147 9.19 21.59 -9.23
N ILE A 148 8.19 20.70 -9.18
CA ILE A 148 7.21 20.69 -8.08
C ILE A 148 7.91 20.39 -6.73
N ILE A 149 8.85 19.43 -6.66
CA ILE A 149 9.60 19.14 -5.44
C ILE A 149 10.34 20.39 -4.92
N GLU A 150 10.99 21.15 -5.82
CA GLU A 150 11.72 22.36 -5.44
C GLU A 150 10.81 23.47 -4.88
N THR A 151 9.53 23.47 -5.23
CA THR A 151 8.56 24.44 -4.69
C THR A 151 7.95 24.03 -3.36
N LEU A 152 8.01 22.75 -2.95
CA LEU A 152 7.36 22.27 -1.72
C LEU A 152 7.77 23.06 -0.46
N ALA A 153 9.02 23.50 -0.37
CA ALA A 153 9.50 24.29 0.76
C ALA A 153 8.82 25.68 0.88
N ARG A 154 8.20 26.16 -0.20
CA ARG A 154 7.53 27.48 -0.25
C ARG A 154 6.07 27.43 0.15
N HIS A 155 5.48 26.23 0.24
CA HIS A 155 4.08 26.07 0.62
C HIS A 155 3.94 26.18 2.15
N ALA A 156 3.19 27.18 2.59
CA ALA A 156 3.07 27.53 4.00
C ALA A 156 2.11 26.60 4.77
N ASP A 157 1.15 25.99 4.08
CA ASP A 157 0.09 25.20 4.71
C ASP A 157 -0.18 23.86 3.97
N VAL A 158 -0.91 22.99 4.64
CA VAL A 158 -1.24 21.63 4.15
C VAL A 158 -2.16 21.68 2.91
N ASP A 159 -3.00 22.68 2.75
CA ASP A 159 -3.92 22.74 1.61
C ASP A 159 -3.16 23.11 0.33
N ALA A 160 -2.18 24.00 0.42
CA ALA A 160 -1.26 24.27 -0.69
C ALA A 160 -0.43 23.02 -1.05
N LEU A 161 0.05 22.26 -0.05
CA LEU A 161 0.73 20.97 -0.28
C LEU A 161 -0.19 19.94 -0.94
N ARG A 162 -1.47 19.86 -0.58
CA ARG A 162 -2.47 19.01 -1.26
C ARG A 162 -2.71 19.44 -2.70
N GLY A 163 -2.65 20.73 -2.99
CA GLY A 163 -2.70 21.27 -4.36
C GLY A 163 -1.51 20.76 -5.18
N ALA A 164 -0.29 20.87 -4.65
CA ALA A 164 0.93 20.35 -5.27
C ALA A 164 0.88 18.81 -5.45
N GLU A 165 0.32 18.09 -4.49
CA GLU A 165 0.09 16.63 -4.58
C GLU A 165 -0.84 16.29 -5.76
N GLY A 166 -1.95 17.04 -5.90
CA GLY A 166 -2.91 16.85 -6.97
C GLY A 166 -2.30 17.12 -8.35
N GLU A 167 -1.53 18.22 -8.49
CA GLU A 167 -0.79 18.52 -9.71
C GLU A 167 0.22 17.42 -10.06
N ALA A 168 1.04 17.02 -9.10
CA ALA A 168 2.02 15.96 -9.29
C ALA A 168 1.38 14.62 -9.66
N GLY A 169 0.22 14.30 -9.05
CA GLY A 169 -0.56 13.11 -9.37
C GLY A 169 -1.08 13.13 -10.80
N ALA A 170 -1.57 14.30 -11.29
CA ALA A 170 -2.00 14.45 -12.68
C ALA A 170 -0.84 14.24 -13.64
N VAL A 171 0.31 14.90 -13.42
CA VAL A 171 1.54 14.74 -14.23
C VAL A 171 1.99 13.28 -14.29
N TYR A 172 2.02 12.60 -13.15
CA TYR A 172 2.45 11.20 -13.06
C TYR A 172 1.53 10.25 -13.82
N PHE A 173 0.20 10.35 -13.59
CA PHE A 173 -0.76 9.44 -14.23
C PHE A 173 -1.05 9.77 -15.71
N GLU A 174 -0.82 11.00 -16.16
CA GLU A 174 -0.81 11.35 -17.58
C GLU A 174 0.35 10.65 -18.31
N ALA A 175 1.53 10.58 -17.68
CA ALA A 175 2.70 9.91 -18.23
C ALA A 175 2.68 8.38 -18.05
N PHE A 176 1.87 7.85 -17.14
CA PHE A 176 1.84 6.42 -16.77
C PHE A 176 1.68 5.46 -17.95
N PRO A 177 0.84 5.71 -18.97
CA PRO A 177 0.74 4.85 -20.14
C PRO A 177 2.08 4.59 -20.85
N GLY A 178 2.99 5.56 -20.83
CA GLY A 178 4.32 5.41 -21.41
C GLY A 178 5.21 4.37 -20.73
N MET A 179 4.85 3.91 -19.52
CA MET A 179 5.53 2.84 -18.79
C MET A 179 4.93 1.44 -19.09
N LEU A 180 3.77 1.36 -19.73
CA LEU A 180 3.17 0.12 -20.20
C LEU A 180 3.85 -0.26 -21.53
N LEU A 181 4.41 -1.47 -21.60
CA LEU A 181 5.17 -1.95 -22.77
C LEU A 181 4.29 -2.74 -23.74
N ARG A 182 3.06 -3.04 -23.37
CA ARG A 182 2.10 -3.79 -24.18
C ARG A 182 1.06 -2.82 -24.75
N ASP A 183 0.77 -2.98 -26.03
CA ASP A 183 -0.08 -2.06 -26.80
C ASP A 183 -1.48 -2.64 -27.09
N GLU A 184 -1.94 -3.67 -26.30
CA GLU A 184 -3.28 -4.22 -26.44
C GLU A 184 -4.35 -3.18 -26.07
N PRO A 185 -5.32 -2.92 -26.98
CA PRO A 185 -6.38 -1.91 -26.72
C PRO A 185 -7.17 -2.17 -25.44
N GLU A 186 -7.38 -3.45 -25.09
CA GLU A 186 -8.13 -3.88 -23.90
C GLU A 186 -7.40 -3.59 -22.59
N LEU A 187 -6.08 -3.39 -22.62
CA LEU A 187 -5.26 -3.04 -21.47
C LEU A 187 -4.96 -1.53 -21.39
N ARG A 188 -5.63 -0.73 -22.23
CA ARG A 188 -5.39 0.71 -22.29
C ARG A 188 -5.75 1.38 -20.96
N PHE A 189 -4.80 2.16 -20.42
CA PHE A 189 -4.99 3.01 -19.27
C PHE A 189 -5.34 4.44 -19.73
N SER A 190 -6.50 4.96 -19.32
CA SER A 190 -7.00 6.29 -19.73
C SER A 190 -6.96 7.32 -18.59
N GLY A 191 -6.21 7.04 -17.54
CA GLY A 191 -6.13 7.87 -16.35
C GLY A 191 -6.58 7.14 -15.09
N ARG A 192 -6.24 7.70 -13.93
CA ARG A 192 -6.53 7.05 -12.64
C ARG A 192 -8.00 7.17 -12.27
N ASN A 193 -8.70 6.04 -12.23
CA ASN A 193 -10.06 5.90 -11.69
C ASN A 193 -10.09 4.73 -10.68
N ARG A 194 -11.03 4.74 -9.74
CA ARG A 194 -10.99 3.78 -8.62
C ARG A 194 -12.34 3.35 -8.03
N ARG A 195 -13.41 4.00 -8.35
CA ARG A 195 -14.72 3.73 -7.73
C ARG A 195 -15.86 3.85 -8.73
N PRO A 196 -16.11 2.80 -9.50
CA PRO A 196 -15.32 1.58 -9.68
C PRO A 196 -14.09 1.78 -10.58
N PRO A 197 -13.13 0.84 -10.62
CA PRO A 197 -12.11 0.81 -11.67
C PRO A 197 -12.77 0.47 -13.02
N LEU A 198 -12.40 1.23 -14.08
CA LEU A 198 -13.03 1.14 -15.39
C LEU A 198 -12.10 0.54 -16.46
N ASP A 199 -10.90 0.13 -16.08
CA ASP A 199 -9.94 -0.57 -16.94
C ASP A 199 -9.11 -1.58 -16.13
N PRO A 200 -8.44 -2.54 -16.80
CA PRO A 200 -7.63 -3.58 -16.16
C PRO A 200 -6.53 -3.03 -15.27
N VAL A 201 -5.83 -1.98 -15.71
CA VAL A 201 -4.71 -1.39 -14.95
C VAL A 201 -5.21 -0.77 -13.65
N ASN A 202 -6.31 -0.02 -13.71
CA ASN A 202 -6.95 0.54 -12.52
C ASN A 202 -7.48 -0.53 -11.55
N SER A 203 -7.96 -1.67 -12.06
CA SER A 203 -8.39 -2.80 -11.25
C SER A 203 -7.21 -3.39 -10.45
N VAL A 204 -6.07 -3.65 -11.09
CA VAL A 204 -4.85 -4.14 -10.46
C VAL A 204 -4.27 -3.13 -9.47
N LEU A 205 -4.15 -1.85 -9.86
CA LEU A 205 -3.67 -0.79 -8.97
C LEU A 205 -4.54 -0.66 -7.71
N SER A 206 -5.86 -0.77 -7.83
CA SER A 206 -6.78 -0.66 -6.69
C SER A 206 -6.60 -1.82 -5.71
N LEU A 207 -6.39 -3.05 -6.21
CA LEU A 207 -6.11 -4.22 -5.38
C LEU A 207 -4.76 -4.11 -4.67
N LEU A 208 -3.70 -3.73 -5.40
CA LEU A 208 -2.36 -3.56 -4.84
C LEU A 208 -2.31 -2.43 -3.80
N TYR A 209 -3.05 -1.33 -4.01
CA TYR A 209 -3.16 -0.26 -3.01
C TYR A 209 -3.91 -0.72 -1.76
N THR A 210 -4.86 -1.66 -1.89
CA THR A 210 -5.51 -2.26 -0.74
C THR A 210 -4.53 -3.11 0.07
N PHE A 211 -3.68 -3.90 -0.59
CA PHE A 211 -2.65 -4.68 0.08
C PHE A 211 -1.61 -3.79 0.76
N LEU A 212 -1.12 -2.78 0.06
CA LEU A 212 -0.16 -1.82 0.61
C LEU A 212 -0.72 -1.08 1.83
N MET A 213 -1.96 -0.60 1.74
CA MET A 213 -2.64 0.06 2.87
C MET A 213 -2.79 -0.88 4.07
N HIS A 214 -3.12 -2.17 3.84
CA HIS A 214 -3.20 -3.18 4.90
C HIS A 214 -1.84 -3.37 5.60
N ASP A 215 -0.76 -3.54 4.82
CA ASP A 215 0.59 -3.76 5.34
C ASP A 215 1.09 -2.52 6.13
N VAL A 216 0.92 -1.31 5.59
CA VAL A 216 1.31 -0.04 6.26
C VAL A 216 0.50 0.19 7.53
N ARG A 217 -0.81 -0.07 7.50
CA ARG A 217 -1.66 0.05 8.67
C ARG A 217 -1.22 -0.89 9.79
N SER A 218 -0.97 -2.17 9.44
CA SER A 218 -0.47 -3.17 10.39
C SER A 218 0.86 -2.73 11.03
N ALA A 219 1.76 -2.15 10.23
CA ALA A 219 3.02 -1.62 10.70
C ALA A 219 2.84 -0.45 11.69
N LEU A 220 1.97 0.51 11.41
CA LEU A 220 1.68 1.65 12.28
C LEU A 220 1.06 1.21 13.62
N GLU A 221 0.07 0.33 13.58
CA GLU A 221 -0.56 -0.23 14.79
C GLU A 221 0.46 -0.97 15.66
N SER A 222 1.37 -1.72 15.06
CA SER A 222 2.38 -2.49 15.78
C SER A 222 3.43 -1.66 16.52
N VAL A 223 3.62 -0.39 16.16
CA VAL A 223 4.49 0.55 16.88
C VAL A 223 3.72 1.49 17.80
N GLY A 224 2.39 1.31 17.90
CA GLY A 224 1.52 2.07 18.80
C GLY A 224 1.05 3.42 18.25
N LEU A 225 1.12 3.62 16.93
CA LEU A 225 0.55 4.80 16.25
C LEU A 225 -0.92 4.54 15.84
N ASP A 226 -1.73 5.60 15.84
CA ASP A 226 -3.09 5.54 15.34
C ASP A 226 -3.11 5.73 13.82
N PRO A 227 -3.49 4.72 13.02
CA PRO A 227 -3.50 4.85 11.57
C PRO A 227 -4.59 5.78 11.03
N GLN A 228 -5.52 6.25 11.86
CA GLN A 228 -6.64 7.11 11.44
C GLN A 228 -6.23 8.59 11.40
N VAL A 229 -5.33 9.02 12.28
CA VAL A 229 -4.93 10.43 12.41
C VAL A 229 -3.75 10.74 11.50
N GLY A 230 -4.01 11.42 10.40
CA GLY A 230 -3.03 11.77 9.37
C GLY A 230 -2.53 13.22 9.47
N PHE A 231 -1.57 13.55 8.60
CA PHE A 231 -1.02 14.88 8.43
C PHE A 231 -1.39 15.47 7.05
N LEU A 232 -1.13 14.72 5.98
CA LEU A 232 -1.47 15.14 4.61
C LEU A 232 -2.95 14.92 4.29
N HIS A 233 -3.46 13.72 4.58
CA HIS A 233 -4.85 13.37 4.34
C HIS A 233 -5.73 13.88 5.48
N ARG A 234 -6.82 14.60 5.13
CA ARG A 234 -7.79 15.09 6.13
C ARG A 234 -8.45 13.94 6.86
N ASP A 235 -8.64 14.08 8.14
CA ASP A 235 -9.38 13.12 8.95
C ASP A 235 -10.84 13.02 8.49
N ARG A 236 -11.31 11.78 8.38
CA ARG A 236 -12.70 11.45 8.04
C ARG A 236 -13.08 10.15 8.76
N PRO A 237 -14.31 10.00 9.24
CA PRO A 237 -14.77 8.76 9.85
C PRO A 237 -14.45 7.54 8.97
N GLY A 238 -13.81 6.53 9.54
CA GLY A 238 -13.44 5.29 8.85
C GLY A 238 -12.25 5.39 7.88
N ARG A 239 -11.63 6.55 7.72
CA ARG A 239 -10.48 6.74 6.82
C ARG A 239 -9.17 6.58 7.58
N PRO A 240 -8.28 5.63 7.21
CA PRO A 240 -6.98 5.47 7.84
C PRO A 240 -5.99 6.50 7.28
N SER A 241 -6.13 7.78 7.68
CA SER A 241 -5.44 8.92 7.07
C SER A 241 -3.92 8.81 7.19
N LEU A 242 -3.36 8.39 8.34
CA LEU A 242 -1.92 8.18 8.48
C LEU A 242 -1.41 7.01 7.64
N ALA A 243 -2.18 5.91 7.56
CA ALA A 243 -1.79 4.81 6.69
C ALA A 243 -1.78 5.23 5.21
N LEU A 244 -2.72 6.08 4.80
CA LEU A 244 -2.74 6.67 3.46
C LEU A 244 -1.56 7.62 3.24
N ASP A 245 -1.14 8.36 4.26
CA ASP A 245 0.03 9.26 4.22
C ASP A 245 1.31 8.46 4.00
N ILE A 246 1.58 7.48 4.85
CA ILE A 246 2.83 6.71 4.79
C ILE A 246 2.91 5.81 3.56
N MET A 247 1.78 5.31 3.07
CA MET A 247 1.81 4.51 1.82
C MET A 247 2.16 5.34 0.57
N GLU A 248 2.06 6.68 0.62
CA GLU A 248 2.37 7.52 -0.56
C GLU A 248 3.80 7.32 -1.06
N GLU A 249 4.77 7.16 -0.17
CA GLU A 249 6.17 6.92 -0.54
C GLU A 249 6.39 5.55 -1.19
N PHE A 250 5.51 4.58 -0.92
CA PHE A 250 5.63 3.21 -1.44
C PHE A 250 4.82 2.96 -2.71
N ARG A 251 3.76 3.75 -2.99
CA ARG A 251 2.91 3.56 -4.17
C ARG A 251 3.72 3.44 -5.46
N PRO A 252 4.59 4.42 -5.82
CA PRO A 252 5.27 4.39 -7.11
C PRO A 252 6.25 3.22 -7.26
N VAL A 253 6.92 2.85 -6.16
CA VAL A 253 8.05 1.91 -6.18
C VAL A 253 7.68 0.47 -5.86
N LEU A 254 6.52 0.24 -5.27
CA LEU A 254 6.02 -1.11 -4.99
C LEU A 254 4.75 -1.40 -5.78
N ALA A 255 3.64 -0.72 -5.50
CA ALA A 255 2.34 -1.06 -6.09
C ALA A 255 2.28 -0.78 -7.60
N ASP A 256 2.67 0.44 -8.02
CA ASP A 256 2.63 0.81 -9.44
C ASP A 256 3.62 -0.01 -10.26
N ARG A 257 4.85 -0.19 -9.75
CA ARG A 257 5.84 -1.05 -10.41
C ARG A 257 5.43 -2.51 -10.47
N MET A 258 4.74 -3.02 -9.45
CA MET A 258 4.18 -4.37 -9.48
C MET A 258 3.12 -4.48 -10.58
N ALA A 259 2.19 -3.53 -10.67
CA ALA A 259 1.19 -3.50 -11.74
C ALA A 259 1.87 -3.48 -13.12
N LEU A 260 2.83 -2.57 -13.33
CA LEU A 260 3.61 -2.53 -14.57
C LEU A 260 4.32 -3.85 -14.87
N THR A 261 4.91 -4.50 -13.87
CA THR A 261 5.59 -5.79 -14.04
C THR A 261 4.61 -6.88 -14.48
N LEU A 262 3.42 -6.95 -13.85
CA LEU A 262 2.40 -7.95 -14.18
C LEU A 262 1.92 -7.83 -15.63
N PHE A 263 1.70 -6.61 -16.11
CA PHE A 263 1.32 -6.36 -17.50
C PHE A 263 2.50 -6.53 -18.47
N ASN A 264 3.62 -5.86 -18.23
CA ASN A 264 4.74 -5.82 -19.16
C ASN A 264 5.40 -7.19 -19.37
N ARG A 265 5.34 -8.08 -18.37
CA ARG A 265 5.81 -9.48 -18.49
C ARG A 265 4.73 -10.44 -19.01
N GLY A 266 3.53 -9.95 -19.33
CA GLY A 266 2.43 -10.78 -19.82
C GLY A 266 1.87 -11.76 -18.79
N MET A 267 2.11 -11.50 -17.49
CA MET A 267 1.50 -12.30 -16.40
C MET A 267 0.01 -12.08 -16.30
N LEU A 268 -0.46 -10.91 -16.72
CA LEU A 268 -1.87 -10.55 -16.88
C LEU A 268 -2.12 -10.08 -18.32
N GLY A 269 -3.23 -10.51 -18.88
CA GLY A 269 -3.69 -10.15 -20.22
C GLY A 269 -5.21 -9.89 -20.23
N PRO A 270 -5.81 -9.54 -21.39
CA PRO A 270 -7.24 -9.20 -21.49
C PRO A 270 -8.20 -10.23 -20.88
N LYS A 271 -7.93 -11.53 -21.06
CA LYS A 271 -8.74 -12.66 -20.55
C LYS A 271 -8.81 -12.78 -19.03
N ASP A 272 -7.92 -12.07 -18.32
CA ASP A 272 -7.81 -12.12 -16.86
C ASP A 272 -8.78 -11.16 -16.17
N PHE A 273 -9.61 -10.46 -16.95
CA PHE A 273 -10.55 -9.46 -16.45
C PHE A 273 -11.98 -9.74 -16.91
N GLN A 274 -12.92 -9.30 -16.08
CA GLN A 274 -14.36 -9.34 -16.35
C GLN A 274 -14.92 -7.92 -16.25
N ILE A 275 -15.79 -7.57 -17.20
CA ILE A 275 -16.44 -6.26 -17.24
C ILE A 275 -17.89 -6.47 -16.80
N ALA A 276 -18.26 -5.84 -15.68
CA ALA A 276 -19.64 -5.84 -15.20
C ALA A 276 -20.54 -4.95 -16.08
N PRO A 277 -21.87 -5.13 -16.06
CA PRO A 277 -22.81 -4.25 -16.78
C PRO A 277 -22.68 -2.77 -16.39
N THR A 278 -22.15 -2.47 -15.21
CA THR A 278 -21.85 -1.11 -14.72
C THR A 278 -20.57 -0.50 -15.31
N GLY A 279 -19.86 -1.23 -16.17
CA GLY A 279 -18.54 -0.86 -16.67
C GLY A 279 -17.39 -1.13 -15.69
N ALA A 280 -17.67 -1.62 -14.49
CA ALA A 280 -16.64 -1.97 -13.54
C ALA A 280 -15.79 -3.16 -14.02
N VAL A 281 -14.48 -3.01 -13.98
CA VAL A 281 -13.51 -4.06 -14.37
C VAL A 281 -12.97 -4.74 -13.12
N THR A 282 -13.10 -6.07 -13.07
CA THR A 282 -12.63 -6.91 -11.96
C THR A 282 -11.72 -8.02 -12.47
N LEU A 283 -10.79 -8.48 -11.61
CA LEU A 283 -9.95 -9.63 -11.92
C LEU A 283 -10.75 -10.94 -11.80
N THR A 284 -10.45 -11.91 -12.66
CA THR A 284 -10.83 -13.30 -12.44
C THR A 284 -10.14 -13.88 -11.19
N ASP A 285 -10.61 -14.99 -10.66
CA ASP A 285 -10.02 -15.65 -9.49
C ASP A 285 -8.57 -16.08 -9.75
N ALA A 286 -8.30 -16.62 -10.94
CA ALA A 286 -6.95 -17.00 -11.35
C ALA A 286 -6.01 -15.78 -11.41
N ALA A 287 -6.46 -14.69 -12.02
CA ALA A 287 -5.71 -13.44 -12.09
C ALA A 287 -5.46 -12.84 -10.70
N ARG A 288 -6.46 -12.85 -9.82
CA ARG A 288 -6.32 -12.41 -8.43
C ARG A 288 -5.25 -13.21 -7.70
N LYS A 289 -5.25 -14.54 -7.85
CA LYS A 289 -4.22 -15.42 -7.28
C LYS A 289 -2.83 -15.07 -7.79
N THR A 290 -2.70 -14.77 -9.10
CA THR A 290 -1.43 -14.31 -9.70
C THR A 290 -0.94 -13.03 -9.02
N VAL A 291 -1.81 -12.01 -8.84
CA VAL A 291 -1.45 -10.74 -8.17
C VAL A 291 -1.05 -10.97 -6.71
N ILE A 292 -1.79 -11.80 -5.97
CA ILE A 292 -1.49 -12.13 -4.57
C ILE A 292 -0.13 -12.81 -4.47
N THR A 293 0.13 -13.81 -5.30
CA THR A 293 1.40 -14.55 -5.31
C THR A 293 2.58 -13.61 -5.58
N ALA A 294 2.45 -12.75 -6.61
CA ALA A 294 3.48 -11.77 -6.95
C ALA A 294 3.74 -10.78 -5.80
N TRP A 295 2.68 -10.33 -5.09
CA TRP A 295 2.82 -9.45 -3.92
C TRP A 295 3.57 -10.13 -2.77
N ILE A 296 3.24 -11.40 -2.47
CA ILE A 296 3.91 -12.18 -1.41
C ILE A 296 5.39 -12.38 -1.75
N GLU A 297 5.70 -12.77 -3.00
CA GLU A 297 7.08 -12.96 -3.47
C GLU A 297 7.87 -11.65 -3.39
N ARG A 298 7.29 -10.54 -3.88
CA ARG A 298 7.94 -9.22 -3.80
C ARG A 298 8.29 -8.80 -2.38
N LYS A 299 7.47 -9.10 -1.40
CA LYS A 299 7.73 -8.79 0.02
C LYS A 299 8.94 -9.54 0.58
N ARG A 300 9.33 -10.65 -0.04
CA ARG A 300 10.52 -11.44 0.35
C ARG A 300 11.82 -10.95 -0.29
N ASP A 301 11.73 -10.17 -1.37
CA ASP A 301 12.92 -9.63 -2.03
C ASP A 301 13.72 -8.75 -1.06
N GLU A 302 15.05 -8.88 -1.13
CA GLU A 302 15.95 -8.06 -0.31
C GLU A 302 16.22 -6.71 -0.98
N VAL A 303 16.19 -5.65 -0.19
CA VAL A 303 16.53 -4.28 -0.60
C VAL A 303 17.36 -3.60 0.48
N GLU A 304 18.21 -2.65 0.08
CA GLU A 304 18.91 -1.78 1.02
C GLU A 304 18.03 -0.57 1.36
N HIS A 305 17.81 -0.33 2.66
CA HIS A 305 17.08 0.85 3.12
C HIS A 305 17.91 2.12 2.92
N PRO A 306 17.42 3.15 2.17
CA PRO A 306 18.24 4.27 1.73
C PRO A 306 18.79 5.14 2.86
N PHE A 307 18.08 5.26 3.97
CA PHE A 307 18.51 6.02 5.15
C PHE A 307 19.37 5.19 6.11
N LEU A 308 18.93 3.96 6.45
CA LEU A 308 19.62 3.10 7.42
C LEU A 308 20.87 2.42 6.85
N ARG A 309 20.95 2.25 5.52
CA ARG A 309 22.00 1.49 4.82
C ARG A 309 22.06 0.02 5.23
N GLU A 310 20.93 -0.51 5.66
CA GLU A 310 20.77 -1.90 6.06
C GLU A 310 19.97 -2.67 5.01
N LYS A 311 20.37 -3.92 4.75
CA LYS A 311 19.61 -4.82 3.89
C LYS A 311 18.47 -5.44 4.66
N MET A 312 17.31 -5.46 4.04
CA MET A 312 16.10 -6.03 4.63
C MET A 312 15.11 -6.49 3.56
N PRO A 313 14.22 -7.44 3.88
CA PRO A 313 13.10 -7.75 3.00
C PRO A 313 12.20 -6.55 2.77
N VAL A 314 11.65 -6.42 1.55
CA VAL A 314 10.70 -5.33 1.19
C VAL A 314 9.55 -5.22 2.18
N GLY A 315 9.00 -6.34 2.64
CA GLY A 315 7.90 -6.31 3.62
C GLY A 315 8.28 -5.71 4.98
N MET A 316 9.59 -5.65 5.34
CA MET A 316 10.06 -4.98 6.55
C MET A 316 10.13 -3.45 6.40
N LEU A 317 10.13 -2.92 5.17
CA LEU A 317 10.19 -1.47 4.94
C LEU A 317 9.04 -0.74 5.65
N PHE A 318 7.83 -1.30 5.60
CA PHE A 318 6.64 -0.66 6.21
C PHE A 318 6.81 -0.51 7.72
N PHE A 319 7.30 -1.56 8.38
CA PHE A 319 7.58 -1.55 9.81
C PHE A 319 8.73 -0.60 10.16
N THR A 320 9.78 -0.60 9.35
CA THR A 320 10.94 0.29 9.52
C THR A 320 10.51 1.75 9.40
N GLN A 321 9.70 2.12 8.40
CA GLN A 321 9.18 3.48 8.26
C GLN A 321 8.23 3.86 9.40
N ALA A 322 7.40 2.95 9.89
CA ALA A 322 6.57 3.18 11.06
C ALA A 322 7.41 3.42 12.33
N LEU A 323 8.53 2.69 12.52
CA LEU A 323 9.47 2.93 13.61
C LEU A 323 10.19 4.28 13.48
N LEU A 324 10.65 4.65 12.28
CA LEU A 324 11.28 5.94 12.02
C LEU A 324 10.32 7.10 12.29
N LEU A 325 9.05 6.95 11.88
CA LEU A 325 8.00 7.91 12.21
C LEU A 325 7.78 8.01 13.72
N ALA A 326 7.68 6.88 14.43
CA ALA A 326 7.52 6.88 15.89
C ALA A 326 8.70 7.55 16.61
N ARG A 327 9.94 7.36 16.12
CA ARG A 327 11.15 8.02 16.65
C ARG A 327 11.13 9.52 16.39
N PHE A 328 10.74 9.95 15.20
CA PHE A 328 10.56 11.37 14.87
C PHE A 328 9.51 12.02 15.78
N LEU A 329 8.34 11.41 15.92
CA LEU A 329 7.27 11.94 16.77
C LEU A 329 7.66 12.04 18.26
N ARG A 330 8.57 11.19 18.75
CA ARG A 330 9.16 11.29 20.11
C ARG A 330 10.21 12.37 20.24
N GLY A 331 10.76 12.88 19.14
CA GLY A 331 11.89 13.81 19.13
C GLY A 331 13.26 13.12 19.15
N ASP A 332 13.32 11.82 18.82
CA ASP A 332 14.58 11.07 18.71
C ASP A 332 15.28 11.33 17.36
N LEU A 333 14.61 11.98 16.41
CA LEU A 333 15.09 12.37 15.08
C LEU A 333 14.66 13.81 14.80
N ASP A 334 15.50 14.58 14.14
CA ASP A 334 15.23 15.98 13.74
C ASP A 334 14.20 16.08 12.60
N GLY A 335 14.00 15.01 11.84
CA GLY A 335 13.01 14.93 10.74
C GLY A 335 12.62 13.48 10.44
N TYR A 336 11.45 13.29 9.86
CA TYR A 336 11.04 11.99 9.32
C TYR A 336 11.79 11.73 7.99
N PRO A 337 12.62 10.66 7.91
CA PRO A 337 13.30 10.31 6.67
C PRO A 337 12.40 9.46 5.79
N PRO A 338 11.77 10.00 4.73
CA PRO A 338 10.93 9.21 3.84
C PRO A 338 11.76 8.17 3.09
N TYR A 339 11.11 7.11 2.64
CA TYR A 339 11.76 6.10 1.80
C TYR A 339 12.03 6.67 0.40
N LEU A 340 13.28 7.02 0.11
CA LEU A 340 13.73 7.54 -1.19
C LEU A 340 14.36 6.42 -2.02
N TRP A 341 13.61 5.87 -2.96
CA TRP A 341 14.10 4.81 -3.83
C TRP A 341 15.19 5.29 -4.79
N ARG A 342 16.24 4.46 -4.98
CA ARG A 342 17.41 4.72 -5.84
C ARG A 342 17.43 3.88 -7.10
#